data_21f66c35b9a437ed9942a35f7eb0f311
#
_entry.id   21f66c35b9a437ed9942a35f7eb0f311
#
_cell.length_a   1.000
_cell.length_b   1.000
_cell.length_c   1.000
_cell.angle_alpha   90.00
_cell.angle_beta   90.00
_cell.angle_gamma   90.00
#
_symmetry.space_group_name_H-M   'P 1'
#
loop_
_entity.id
_entity.type
_entity.pdbx_description
1 polymer ?
#
loop_
_entity_poly.entity_id
_entity_poly.type
_entity_poly.pdbx_seq_one_letter_code
_entity_poly.pdbx_strand_id
1 'polypeptide(L)'
;MKKLAAPSNTPSPAAPIANFGNAPIKTRRYGWPIADGFLGSQVLAGFWRGLTWFVGLFLAFVIVSGAQKVAQQKMSMSLVFLFILLQLPRIIVFTIPASLLFGTVSTFTEMSGRGEVTALAAGGMSLRRMLRAPFVMAVVLAILGFWMQETIVPECELRRGQLGISALKSARASDLFPRIDKDFEGNVKQEIRATGFDLQKIELTRPYIWLNRPDGSSVQITAQSAHWDEPQKAWVFVQGTTRTLPSLSNPKSGFAALPITAQFTKQTFPDLTLDPRKLGQTTRNAQDAFDAHTYEMVSLKELWAYRIQLAARLRETQVAPTPDPKQVKFLKGEVRAATFGIHDKLSVPLLIMAMILVGAPLGVRPQRTASSGLALGLSLMVLLGYYIVWTLVSTWGKGGGQQPIVAAYLPCAILFALGLFLTWKKN
;
A
#
# COMPACT_ATOMS: atom_id res chain seq x y z
N MET A 1 -15.89 -92.90 45.97
CA MET A 1 -15.92 -92.49 44.54
C MET A 1 -17.12 -91.55 44.36
N LYS A 2 -16.89 -90.26 44.30
CA LYS A 2 -17.90 -89.22 44.06
C LYS A 2 -17.75 -88.72 42.63
N LYS A 3 -18.72 -88.97 41.78
CA LYS A 3 -18.80 -88.41 40.40
C LYS A 3 -19.15 -86.95 40.50
N LEU A 4 -18.30 -86.09 39.98
CA LEU A 4 -18.58 -84.70 39.73
C LEU A 4 -19.45 -84.59 38.47
N ALA A 5 -20.64 -83.94 38.61
CA ALA A 5 -21.50 -83.60 37.48
C ALA A 5 -20.99 -82.29 36.84
N ALA A 6 -20.90 -82.28 35.52
CA ALA A 6 -20.52 -81.14 34.72
C ALA A 6 -21.70 -80.12 34.69
N PRO A 7 -21.45 -78.80 34.70
CA PRO A 7 -22.51 -77.80 34.53
C PRO A 7 -22.95 -77.76 33.06
N SER A 8 -24.29 -77.87 32.83
CA SER A 8 -24.93 -77.67 31.54
C SER A 8 -25.00 -76.19 31.18
N ASN A 9 -24.17 -75.79 30.22
CA ASN A 9 -24.22 -74.46 29.59
C ASN A 9 -25.38 -74.44 28.58
N THR A 10 -26.57 -74.06 28.99
CA THR A 10 -27.65 -73.66 28.06
C THR A 10 -27.52 -72.16 27.84
N PRO A 11 -27.40 -71.68 26.56
CA PRO A 11 -27.38 -70.26 26.29
C PRO A 11 -28.75 -69.64 26.59
N SER A 12 -28.74 -68.60 27.43
CA SER A 12 -29.91 -67.77 27.70
C SER A 12 -30.47 -67.23 26.37
N PRO A 13 -31.78 -67.18 26.16
CA PRO A 13 -32.38 -66.60 24.94
C PRO A 13 -31.96 -65.12 24.83
N ALA A 14 -31.38 -64.76 23.71
CA ALA A 14 -30.98 -63.39 23.40
C ALA A 14 -32.20 -62.46 23.58
N ALA A 15 -32.05 -61.40 24.36
CA ALA A 15 -33.04 -60.35 24.49
C ALA A 15 -33.39 -59.80 23.09
N PRO A 16 -34.65 -59.51 22.79
CA PRO A 16 -35.02 -58.98 21.45
C PRO A 16 -34.29 -57.71 21.21
N ILE A 17 -33.56 -57.64 20.11
CA ILE A 17 -32.94 -56.41 19.62
C ILE A 17 -34.04 -55.38 19.46
N ALA A 18 -34.04 -54.39 20.32
CA ALA A 18 -34.98 -53.28 20.24
C ALA A 18 -34.93 -52.71 18.83
N ASN A 19 -36.00 -52.87 18.08
CA ASN A 19 -36.19 -52.32 16.77
C ASN A 19 -36.22 -50.80 16.93
N PHE A 20 -35.06 -50.15 16.86
CA PHE A 20 -35.00 -48.68 16.76
C PHE A 20 -35.67 -48.34 15.44
N GLY A 21 -37.01 -48.18 15.54
CA GLY A 21 -37.82 -47.78 14.40
C GLY A 21 -37.18 -46.58 13.71
N ASN A 22 -37.32 -46.58 12.39
CA ASN A 22 -36.97 -45.49 11.49
C ASN A 22 -37.76 -44.19 11.84
N ALA A 23 -37.61 -43.69 13.07
CA ALA A 23 -38.03 -42.34 13.37
C ALA A 23 -37.12 -41.40 12.61
N PRO A 24 -37.64 -40.57 11.70
CA PRO A 24 -36.83 -39.60 11.04
C PRO A 24 -36.16 -38.76 12.14
N ILE A 25 -34.83 -38.84 12.23
CA ILE A 25 -34.06 -37.97 13.12
C ILE A 25 -34.38 -36.57 12.66
N LYS A 26 -35.33 -35.91 13.33
CA LYS A 26 -35.56 -34.48 13.21
C LYS A 26 -34.23 -33.83 13.65
N THR A 27 -33.32 -33.62 12.70
CA THR A 27 -32.13 -32.86 12.92
C THR A 27 -32.54 -31.45 13.35
N ARG A 28 -32.66 -31.29 14.68
CA ARG A 28 -32.85 -29.97 15.27
C ARG A 28 -31.70 -29.10 14.77
N ARG A 29 -32.01 -28.08 13.97
CA ARG A 29 -31.08 -27.09 13.42
C ARG A 29 -30.29 -26.30 14.50
N TYR A 30 -30.35 -26.70 15.74
CA TYR A 30 -29.78 -26.02 16.91
C TYR A 30 -28.26 -26.14 17.08
N GLY A 31 -27.59 -27.11 16.45
CA GLY A 31 -26.14 -27.28 16.57
C GLY A 31 -25.30 -26.34 15.65
N TRP A 32 -25.93 -25.73 14.66
CA TRP A 32 -25.28 -24.94 13.64
C TRP A 32 -24.71 -23.59 14.13
N PRO A 33 -25.40 -22.79 14.96
CA PRO A 33 -24.86 -21.54 15.47
C PRO A 33 -23.67 -21.74 16.41
N ILE A 34 -23.61 -22.86 17.15
CA ILE A 34 -22.47 -23.18 18.03
C ILE A 34 -21.23 -23.47 17.22
N ALA A 35 -21.33 -24.26 16.15
CA ALA A 35 -20.20 -24.57 15.28
C ALA A 35 -19.70 -23.31 14.52
N ASP A 36 -20.63 -22.46 14.03
CA ASP A 36 -20.27 -21.19 13.38
C ASP A 36 -19.55 -20.26 14.36
N GLY A 37 -20.04 -20.13 15.60
CA GLY A 37 -19.38 -19.35 16.65
C GLY A 37 -18.00 -19.89 17.02
N PHE A 38 -17.86 -21.22 17.14
CA PHE A 38 -16.58 -21.86 17.39
C PHE A 38 -15.57 -21.61 16.27
N LEU A 39 -15.92 -21.86 15.01
CA LEU A 39 -15.06 -21.65 13.86
C LEU A 39 -14.66 -20.17 13.71
N GLY A 40 -15.62 -19.27 13.87
CA GLY A 40 -15.36 -17.83 13.83
C GLY A 40 -14.38 -17.38 14.90
N SER A 41 -14.56 -17.84 16.16
CA SER A 41 -13.67 -17.48 17.27
C SER A 41 -12.24 -18.03 17.09
N GLN A 42 -12.10 -19.25 16.59
CA GLN A 42 -10.80 -19.86 16.32
C GLN A 42 -10.03 -19.10 15.21
N VAL A 43 -10.71 -18.75 14.11
CA VAL A 43 -10.10 -17.98 13.02
C VAL A 43 -9.81 -16.55 13.48
N LEU A 44 -10.64 -15.94 14.31
CA LEU A 44 -10.39 -14.63 14.90
C LEU A 44 -9.15 -14.66 15.81
N ALA A 45 -9.00 -15.66 16.65
CA ALA A 45 -7.80 -15.86 17.47
C ALA A 45 -6.56 -16.06 16.59
N GLY A 46 -6.67 -16.85 15.51
CA GLY A 46 -5.63 -17.01 14.51
C GLY A 46 -5.26 -15.70 13.81
N PHE A 47 -6.25 -14.90 13.46
CA PHE A 47 -6.07 -13.57 12.87
C PHE A 47 -5.28 -12.64 13.81
N TRP A 48 -5.64 -12.56 15.10
CA TRP A 48 -4.92 -11.74 16.06
C TRP A 48 -3.46 -12.20 16.25
N ARG A 49 -3.20 -13.50 16.27
CA ARG A 49 -1.83 -14.05 16.28
C ARG A 49 -1.06 -13.61 15.03
N GLY A 50 -1.68 -13.74 13.85
CA GLY A 50 -1.10 -13.27 12.59
C GLY A 50 -0.84 -11.78 12.58
N LEU A 51 -1.80 -10.97 13.02
CA LEU A 51 -1.70 -9.52 13.08
C LEU A 51 -0.51 -9.08 13.96
N THR A 52 -0.38 -9.68 15.14
CA THR A 52 0.74 -9.40 16.05
C THR A 52 2.09 -9.73 15.40
N TRP A 53 2.20 -10.87 14.71
CA TRP A 53 3.41 -11.26 14.00
C TRP A 53 3.77 -10.30 12.86
N PHE A 54 2.82 -10.01 11.97
CA PHE A 54 3.09 -9.15 10.81
C PHE A 54 3.28 -7.68 11.21
N VAL A 55 2.47 -7.15 12.11
CA VAL A 55 2.67 -5.79 12.63
C VAL A 55 4.01 -5.68 13.34
N GLY A 56 4.40 -6.67 14.17
CA GLY A 56 5.71 -6.69 14.82
C GLY A 56 6.87 -6.69 13.83
N LEU A 57 6.78 -7.48 12.76
CA LEU A 57 7.80 -7.55 11.72
C LEU A 57 7.94 -6.20 10.98
N PHE A 58 6.81 -5.59 10.55
CA PHE A 58 6.84 -4.29 9.88
C PHE A 58 7.26 -3.17 10.82
N LEU A 59 6.85 -3.24 12.09
CA LEU A 59 7.26 -2.26 13.10
C LEU A 59 8.77 -2.32 13.33
N ALA A 60 9.38 -3.50 13.40
CA ALA A 60 10.82 -3.66 13.50
C ALA A 60 11.55 -2.98 12.33
N PHE A 61 11.06 -3.17 11.09
CA PHE A 61 11.60 -2.48 9.91
C PHE A 61 11.46 -0.95 10.00
N VAL A 62 10.32 -0.45 10.48
CA VAL A 62 10.07 0.99 10.66
C VAL A 62 10.96 1.57 11.76
N ILE A 63 11.21 0.84 12.85
CA ILE A 63 12.12 1.26 13.92
C ILE A 63 13.54 1.39 13.40
N VAL A 64 14.03 0.42 12.63
CA VAL A 64 15.38 0.46 12.03
C VAL A 64 15.50 1.68 11.10
N SER A 65 14.53 1.91 10.21
CA SER A 65 14.52 3.08 9.32
C SER A 65 14.37 4.41 10.09
N GLY A 66 13.66 4.41 11.21
CA GLY A 66 13.56 5.54 12.13
C GLY A 66 14.91 5.85 12.82
N ALA A 67 15.61 4.81 13.29
CA ALA A 67 16.92 4.96 13.90
C ALA A 67 17.96 5.55 12.93
N GLN A 68 17.91 5.17 11.66
CA GLN A 68 18.75 5.78 10.62
C GLN A 68 18.46 7.27 10.45
N LYS A 69 17.19 7.71 10.51
CA LYS A 69 16.82 9.13 10.45
C LYS A 69 17.33 9.90 11.68
N VAL A 70 17.29 9.31 12.87
CA VAL A 70 17.89 9.91 14.08
C VAL A 70 19.39 10.14 13.88
N ALA A 71 20.09 9.10 13.41
CA ALA A 71 21.54 9.17 13.22
C ALA A 71 21.96 10.19 12.15
N GLN A 72 21.23 10.26 11.03
CA GLN A 72 21.55 11.13 9.91
C GLN A 72 21.05 12.57 10.08
N GLN A 73 19.83 12.74 10.62
CA GLN A 73 19.14 14.03 10.66
C GLN A 73 19.11 14.66 12.07
N LYS A 74 19.75 14.04 13.09
CA LYS A 74 19.77 14.50 14.48
C LYS A 74 18.35 14.82 15.04
N MET A 75 17.35 14.07 14.60
CA MET A 75 15.98 14.22 15.09
C MET A 75 15.88 13.80 16.56
N SER A 76 15.04 14.48 17.34
CA SER A 76 14.79 14.09 18.73
C SER A 76 14.07 12.72 18.78
N MET A 77 14.38 11.92 19.80
CA MET A 77 13.76 10.59 19.99
C MET A 77 12.23 10.67 20.12
N SER A 78 11.70 11.73 20.74
CA SER A 78 10.25 11.94 20.88
C SER A 78 9.56 12.13 19.54
N LEU A 79 10.16 12.87 18.61
CA LEU A 79 9.64 13.07 17.26
C LEU A 79 9.66 11.76 16.46
N VAL A 80 10.72 10.96 16.60
CA VAL A 80 10.81 9.65 15.93
C VAL A 80 9.76 8.69 16.48
N PHE A 81 9.56 8.66 17.79
CA PHE A 81 8.49 7.85 18.39
C PHE A 81 7.10 8.24 17.85
N LEU A 82 6.80 9.54 17.80
CA LEU A 82 5.53 10.03 17.26
C LEU A 82 5.39 9.70 15.76
N PHE A 83 6.49 9.81 15.00
CA PHE A 83 6.53 9.41 13.59
C PHE A 83 6.21 7.92 13.37
N ILE A 84 6.75 7.04 14.23
CA ILE A 84 6.48 5.61 14.23
C ILE A 84 5.01 5.34 14.59
N LEU A 85 4.51 6.01 15.63
CA LEU A 85 3.11 5.86 16.08
C LEU A 85 2.11 6.23 14.99
N LEU A 86 2.35 7.31 14.26
CA LEU A 86 1.50 7.74 13.16
C LEU A 86 1.54 6.80 11.95
N GLN A 87 2.55 5.93 11.85
CA GLN A 87 2.64 4.93 10.78
C GLN A 87 1.88 3.62 11.12
N LEU A 88 1.55 3.39 12.40
CA LEU A 88 0.86 2.17 12.84
C LEU A 88 -0.46 1.89 12.10
N PRO A 89 -1.37 2.84 11.91
CA PRO A 89 -2.63 2.56 11.22
C PRO A 89 -2.44 2.03 9.80
N ARG A 90 -1.47 2.58 9.07
CA ARG A 90 -1.11 2.10 7.74
C ARG A 90 -0.58 0.66 7.77
N ILE A 91 0.32 0.36 8.71
CA ILE A 91 0.88 -0.99 8.88
C ILE A 91 -0.23 -1.99 9.19
N ILE A 92 -1.15 -1.64 10.10
CA ILE A 92 -2.28 -2.49 10.46
C ILE A 92 -3.13 -2.80 9.22
N VAL A 93 -3.57 -1.78 8.48
CA VAL A 93 -4.39 -1.98 7.28
C VAL A 93 -3.68 -2.86 6.25
N PHE A 94 -2.40 -2.60 5.99
CA PHE A 94 -1.59 -3.36 5.04
C PHE A 94 -1.43 -4.84 5.45
N THR A 95 -1.40 -5.13 6.75
CA THR A 95 -1.19 -6.48 7.27
C THR A 95 -2.48 -7.29 7.43
N ILE A 96 -3.68 -6.68 7.37
CA ILE A 96 -4.96 -7.38 7.49
C ILE A 96 -5.07 -8.60 6.55
N PRO A 97 -4.83 -8.48 5.22
CA PRO A 97 -4.97 -9.61 4.30
C PRO A 97 -4.01 -10.76 4.66
N ALA A 98 -2.75 -10.43 4.97
CA ALA A 98 -1.72 -11.39 5.35
C ALA A 98 -2.05 -12.10 6.66
N SER A 99 -2.50 -11.35 7.65
CA SER A 99 -2.89 -11.85 8.97
C SER A 99 -4.10 -12.78 8.90
N LEU A 100 -5.06 -12.44 8.04
CA LEU A 100 -6.25 -13.25 7.83
C LEU A 100 -5.93 -14.56 7.11
N LEU A 101 -5.08 -14.52 6.09
CA LEU A 101 -4.59 -15.72 5.41
C LEU A 101 -3.86 -16.64 6.40
N PHE A 102 -2.86 -16.12 7.10
CA PHE A 102 -2.10 -16.88 8.09
C PHE A 102 -3.00 -17.42 9.21
N GLY A 103 -3.87 -16.57 9.75
CA GLY A 103 -4.82 -16.96 10.79
C GLY A 103 -5.73 -18.10 10.35
N THR A 104 -6.23 -18.03 9.12
CA THR A 104 -7.09 -19.07 8.55
C THR A 104 -6.32 -20.37 8.30
N VAL A 105 -5.16 -20.28 7.62
CA VAL A 105 -4.33 -21.47 7.34
C VAL A 105 -3.90 -22.15 8.65
N SER A 106 -3.41 -21.39 9.64
CA SER A 106 -2.95 -21.95 10.92
C SER A 106 -4.08 -22.60 11.69
N THR A 107 -5.24 -21.93 11.78
CA THR A 107 -6.41 -22.47 12.48
C THR A 107 -6.90 -23.78 11.86
N PHE A 108 -7.09 -23.81 10.54
CA PHE A 108 -7.55 -25.04 9.88
C PHE A 108 -6.46 -26.15 9.91
N THR A 109 -5.18 -25.79 9.91
CA THR A 109 -4.07 -26.76 10.10
C THR A 109 -4.09 -27.34 11.51
N GLU A 110 -4.22 -26.51 12.56
CA GLU A 110 -4.32 -26.94 13.97
C GLU A 110 -5.53 -27.83 14.19
N MET A 111 -6.71 -27.45 13.70
CA MET A 111 -7.93 -28.24 13.77
C MET A 111 -7.81 -29.58 13.00
N SER A 112 -7.15 -29.57 11.85
CA SER A 112 -6.88 -30.79 11.09
C SER A 112 -5.94 -31.73 11.86
N GLY A 113 -4.90 -31.18 12.50
CA GLY A 113 -3.99 -31.95 13.35
C GLY A 113 -4.66 -32.59 14.55
N ARG A 114 -5.68 -31.95 15.15
CA ARG A 114 -6.48 -32.49 16.24
C ARG A 114 -7.61 -33.41 15.77
N GLY A 115 -7.83 -33.56 14.46
CA GLY A 115 -8.92 -34.35 13.90
C GLY A 115 -10.29 -33.66 13.94
N GLU A 116 -10.38 -32.41 14.40
CA GLU A 116 -11.63 -31.64 14.52
C GLU A 116 -12.31 -31.44 13.18
N VAL A 117 -11.54 -31.10 12.11
CA VAL A 117 -12.08 -30.96 10.74
C VAL A 117 -12.68 -32.27 10.26
N THR A 118 -12.00 -33.42 10.51
CA THR A 118 -12.49 -34.74 10.14
C THR A 118 -13.76 -35.10 10.89
N ALA A 119 -13.83 -34.79 12.20
CA ALA A 119 -15.03 -35.02 13.02
C ALA A 119 -16.23 -34.17 12.53
N LEU A 120 -16.02 -32.89 12.21
CA LEU A 120 -17.04 -32.02 11.64
C LEU A 120 -17.53 -32.52 10.28
N ALA A 121 -16.60 -33.00 9.42
CA ALA A 121 -16.95 -33.58 8.12
C ALA A 121 -17.73 -34.90 8.27
N ALA A 122 -17.34 -35.78 9.20
CA ALA A 122 -18.08 -36.99 9.53
C ALA A 122 -19.50 -36.69 10.06
N GLY A 123 -19.67 -35.56 10.75
CA GLY A 123 -20.98 -35.03 11.14
C GLY A 123 -21.81 -34.40 10.01
N GLY A 124 -21.34 -34.50 8.73
CA GLY A 124 -22.05 -33.99 7.55
C GLY A 124 -21.81 -32.49 7.27
N MET A 125 -20.82 -31.86 7.92
CA MET A 125 -20.49 -30.46 7.68
C MET A 125 -19.49 -30.32 6.51
N SER A 126 -19.93 -29.74 5.41
CA SER A 126 -19.06 -29.47 4.26
C SER A 126 -18.07 -28.31 4.55
N LEU A 127 -16.94 -28.27 3.83
CA LEU A 127 -15.95 -27.18 3.97
C LEU A 127 -16.56 -25.80 3.68
N ARG A 128 -17.47 -25.71 2.70
CA ARG A 128 -18.21 -24.47 2.41
C ARG A 128 -19.03 -24.01 3.60
N ARG A 129 -19.60 -24.92 4.37
CA ARG A 129 -20.35 -24.60 5.58
C ARG A 129 -19.41 -24.10 6.68
N MET A 130 -18.27 -24.75 6.87
CA MET A 130 -17.26 -24.33 7.85
C MET A 130 -16.72 -22.93 7.58
N LEU A 131 -16.70 -22.50 6.31
CA LEU A 131 -16.21 -21.17 5.89
C LEU A 131 -17.22 -20.03 6.16
N ARG A 132 -18.48 -20.28 6.42
CA ARG A 132 -19.50 -19.21 6.53
C ARG A 132 -19.15 -18.16 7.57
N ALA A 133 -18.91 -18.56 8.81
CA ALA A 133 -18.60 -17.63 9.89
C ALA A 133 -17.26 -16.90 9.68
N PRO A 134 -16.16 -17.61 9.33
CA PRO A 134 -14.92 -16.97 8.91
C PRO A 134 -15.08 -15.96 7.76
N PHE A 135 -15.91 -16.28 6.77
CA PHE A 135 -16.15 -15.38 5.63
C PHE A 135 -16.89 -14.09 6.02
N VAL A 136 -17.91 -14.22 6.90
CA VAL A 136 -18.58 -13.03 7.47
C VAL A 136 -17.59 -12.16 8.24
N MET A 137 -16.69 -12.77 9.01
CA MET A 137 -15.61 -12.03 9.69
C MET A 137 -14.68 -11.33 8.68
N ALA A 138 -14.34 -11.99 7.57
CA ALA A 138 -13.53 -11.36 6.52
C ALA A 138 -14.23 -10.13 5.91
N VAL A 139 -15.54 -10.20 5.69
CA VAL A 139 -16.35 -9.04 5.22
C VAL A 139 -16.29 -7.89 6.22
N VAL A 140 -16.47 -8.17 7.51
CA VAL A 140 -16.39 -7.14 8.57
C VAL A 140 -14.99 -6.51 8.61
N LEU A 141 -13.93 -7.33 8.56
CA LEU A 141 -12.53 -6.84 8.52
C LEU A 141 -12.23 -6.07 7.23
N ALA A 142 -12.82 -6.45 6.10
CA ALA A 142 -12.68 -5.73 4.83
C ALA A 142 -13.31 -4.33 4.91
N ILE A 143 -14.50 -4.22 5.48
CA ILE A 143 -15.17 -2.93 5.69
C ILE A 143 -14.38 -2.06 6.67
N LEU A 144 -13.95 -2.63 7.80
CA LEU A 144 -13.16 -1.92 8.80
C LEU A 144 -11.82 -1.46 8.25
N GLY A 145 -11.10 -2.33 7.53
CA GLY A 145 -9.83 -2.00 6.90
C GLY A 145 -9.97 -0.91 5.84
N PHE A 146 -11.01 -0.99 5.01
CA PHE A 146 -11.31 0.03 4.01
C PHE A 146 -11.66 1.38 4.67
N TRP A 147 -12.49 1.37 5.72
CA TRP A 147 -12.80 2.58 6.48
C TRP A 147 -11.55 3.20 7.10
N MET A 148 -10.68 2.42 7.72
CA MET A 148 -9.40 2.91 8.25
C MET A 148 -8.52 3.48 7.15
N GLN A 149 -8.45 2.84 6.00
CA GLN A 149 -7.65 3.28 4.84
C GLN A 149 -8.13 4.61 4.28
N GLU A 150 -9.43 4.92 4.35
CA GLU A 150 -9.99 6.15 3.79
C GLU A 150 -10.08 7.31 4.81
N THR A 151 -10.08 7.01 6.11
CA THR A 151 -10.25 8.05 7.16
C THR A 151 -8.99 8.24 8.00
N ILE A 152 -8.51 7.17 8.65
CA ILE A 152 -7.43 7.26 9.65
C ILE A 152 -6.07 7.38 8.97
N VAL A 153 -5.81 6.55 7.95
CA VAL A 153 -4.50 6.52 7.29
C VAL A 153 -4.14 7.87 6.65
N PRO A 154 -5.01 8.55 5.87
CA PRO A 154 -4.68 9.84 5.27
C PRO A 154 -4.41 10.93 6.31
N GLU A 155 -5.18 10.96 7.41
CA GLU A 155 -4.98 11.93 8.48
C GLU A 155 -3.65 11.72 9.22
N CYS A 156 -3.31 10.46 9.52
CA CYS A 156 -2.03 10.12 10.14
C CYS A 156 -0.84 10.44 9.23
N GLU A 157 -0.96 10.15 7.94
CA GLU A 157 0.06 10.47 6.95
C GLU A 157 0.26 11.99 6.79
N LEU A 158 -0.82 12.75 6.86
CA LEU A 158 -0.75 14.21 6.86
C LEU A 158 0.05 14.73 8.06
N ARG A 159 -0.33 14.28 9.27
CA ARG A 159 0.34 14.70 10.50
C ARG A 159 1.79 14.28 10.51
N ARG A 160 2.07 13.07 10.01
CA ARG A 160 3.44 12.58 9.83
C ARG A 160 4.26 13.47 8.91
N GLY A 161 3.66 13.93 7.80
CA GLY A 161 4.26 14.90 6.90
C GLY A 161 4.60 16.22 7.62
N GLN A 162 3.66 16.76 8.39
CA GLN A 162 3.89 18.01 9.17
C GLN A 162 4.99 17.87 10.22
N LEU A 163 5.12 16.70 10.85
CA LEU A 163 6.22 16.41 11.78
C LEU A 163 7.57 16.35 11.05
N GLY A 164 7.62 15.79 9.85
CA GLY A 164 8.81 15.83 8.99
C GLY A 164 9.29 17.26 8.74
N ILE A 165 8.36 18.18 8.47
CA ILE A 165 8.65 19.61 8.30
C ILE A 165 9.16 20.25 9.58
N SER A 166 8.54 19.94 10.73
CA SER A 166 9.00 20.50 12.02
C SER A 166 10.40 20.00 12.38
N ALA A 167 10.73 18.77 12.02
CA ALA A 167 12.07 18.22 12.16
C ALA A 167 13.08 18.88 11.20
N LEU A 168 12.64 19.22 9.98
CA LEU A 168 13.44 19.96 9.01
C LEU A 168 13.69 21.41 9.44
N LYS A 169 12.84 22.03 10.30
CA LYS A 169 13.12 23.34 10.90
C LYS A 169 14.38 23.34 11.79
N SER A 170 14.76 22.18 12.32
CA SER A 170 16.01 21.97 13.05
C SER A 170 17.14 21.39 12.19
N ALA A 171 16.85 20.98 10.97
CA ALA A 171 17.82 20.46 10.02
C ALA A 171 18.59 21.62 9.35
N ARG A 172 19.86 21.37 9.02
CA ARG A 172 20.65 22.33 8.24
C ARG A 172 20.12 22.40 6.82
N ALA A 173 20.20 23.58 6.19
CA ALA A 173 19.81 23.76 4.79
C ALA A 173 20.50 22.77 3.82
N SER A 174 21.68 22.25 4.19
CA SER A 174 22.39 21.19 3.47
C SER A 174 21.57 19.91 3.25
N ASP A 175 20.54 19.67 4.08
CA ASP A 175 19.72 18.46 4.02
C ASP A 175 18.49 18.64 3.12
N LEU A 176 18.15 19.91 2.80
CA LEU A 176 17.06 20.27 1.88
C LEU A 176 17.54 20.45 0.44
N PHE A 177 18.83 20.69 0.27
CA PHE A 177 19.46 20.97 -1.02
C PHE A 177 20.67 20.05 -1.26
N PRO A 178 20.95 19.62 -2.51
CA PRO A 178 20.38 20.10 -3.76
C PRO A 178 19.00 19.51 -4.06
N ARG A 179 18.07 20.35 -4.52
CA ARG A 179 16.80 19.90 -5.07
C ARG A 179 16.89 19.89 -6.59
N ILE A 180 16.68 18.72 -7.17
CA ILE A 180 16.73 18.51 -8.62
C ILE A 180 15.29 18.21 -9.09
N ASP A 181 14.78 19.09 -9.94
CA ASP A 181 13.50 18.91 -10.61
C ASP A 181 13.75 18.40 -12.03
N LYS A 182 13.10 17.32 -12.42
CA LYS A 182 13.25 16.70 -13.74
C LYS A 182 12.01 16.93 -14.57
N ASP A 183 12.18 17.00 -15.88
CA ASP A 183 11.08 16.98 -16.81
C ASP A 183 10.51 15.56 -16.99
N PHE A 184 9.46 15.45 -17.80
CA PHE A 184 8.82 14.14 -18.09
C PHE A 184 9.72 13.18 -18.90
N GLU A 185 10.86 13.64 -19.42
CA GLU A 185 11.87 12.82 -20.09
C GLU A 185 12.98 12.35 -19.13
N GLY A 186 12.97 12.85 -17.88
CA GLY A 186 14.00 12.57 -16.90
C GLY A 186 15.19 13.52 -16.96
N ASN A 187 15.20 14.52 -17.87
CA ASN A 187 16.25 15.54 -17.94
C ASN A 187 16.08 16.54 -16.78
N VAL A 188 17.21 17.05 -16.28
CA VAL A 188 17.19 18.05 -15.22
C VAL A 188 16.61 19.35 -15.76
N LYS A 189 15.42 19.74 -15.30
CA LYS A 189 14.77 21.01 -15.62
C LYS A 189 15.36 22.14 -14.81
N GLN A 190 15.48 21.93 -13.51
CA GLN A 190 16.09 22.88 -12.59
C GLN A 190 16.82 22.19 -11.45
N GLU A 191 17.91 22.78 -11.00
CA GLU A 191 18.65 22.38 -9.83
C GLU A 191 18.79 23.60 -8.91
N ILE A 192 18.39 23.43 -7.64
CA ILE A 192 18.41 24.49 -6.64
C ILE A 192 19.32 24.04 -5.52
N ARG A 193 20.28 24.88 -5.18
CA ARG A 193 21.16 24.75 -4.01
C ARG A 193 21.03 26.01 -3.17
N ALA A 194 21.06 25.87 -1.86
CA ALA A 194 21.13 26.99 -0.93
C ALA A 194 21.97 26.59 0.29
N THR A 195 22.65 27.54 0.89
CA THR A 195 23.41 27.32 2.13
C THR A 195 22.55 27.45 3.37
N GLY A 196 21.40 28.14 3.28
CA GLY A 196 20.43 28.32 4.36
C GLY A 196 19.01 28.46 3.81
N PHE A 197 18.02 28.02 4.59
CA PHE A 197 16.61 28.24 4.32
C PHE A 197 15.88 28.56 5.62
N ASP A 198 15.31 29.74 5.69
CA ASP A 198 14.43 30.16 6.80
C ASP A 198 12.97 29.90 6.41
N LEU A 199 12.36 28.89 7.03
CA LEU A 199 10.95 28.51 6.80
C LEU A 199 9.95 29.53 7.34
N GLN A 200 10.33 30.39 8.30
CA GLN A 200 9.42 31.40 8.85
C GLN A 200 9.31 32.61 7.93
N LYS A 201 10.46 33.03 7.39
CA LYS A 201 10.56 34.17 6.48
C LYS A 201 10.43 33.75 5.01
N ILE A 202 10.42 32.44 4.74
CA ILE A 202 10.46 31.89 3.39
C ILE A 202 11.63 32.53 2.59
N GLU A 203 12.84 32.46 3.18
CA GLU A 203 14.03 33.08 2.66
C GLU A 203 15.13 32.05 2.45
N LEU A 204 15.73 32.06 1.25
CA LEU A 204 16.89 31.28 0.89
C LEU A 204 18.16 32.12 1.11
N THR A 205 19.15 31.55 1.77
CA THR A 205 20.46 32.19 1.97
C THR A 205 21.46 31.63 0.94
N ARG A 206 22.09 32.51 0.19
CA ARG A 206 23.04 32.21 -0.88
C ARG A 206 22.49 31.13 -1.84
N PRO A 207 21.34 31.38 -2.48
CA PRO A 207 20.80 30.47 -3.46
C PRO A 207 21.68 30.40 -4.70
N TYR A 208 21.86 29.18 -5.21
CA TYR A 208 22.43 28.88 -6.51
C TYR A 208 21.42 28.06 -7.27
N ILE A 209 20.97 28.55 -8.42
CA ILE A 209 19.93 27.92 -9.23
C ILE A 209 20.46 27.69 -10.63
N TRP A 210 20.28 26.49 -11.11
CA TRP A 210 20.51 26.10 -12.49
C TRP A 210 19.17 25.79 -13.13
N LEU A 211 18.81 26.54 -14.18
CA LEU A 211 17.56 26.39 -14.92
C LEU A 211 17.86 26.05 -16.37
N ASN A 212 17.39 24.89 -16.83
CA ASN A 212 17.46 24.50 -18.25
C ASN A 212 16.15 24.90 -18.93
N ARG A 213 16.24 25.68 -20.01
CA ARG A 213 15.11 26.11 -20.80
C ARG A 213 14.84 25.15 -21.96
N PRO A 214 13.60 25.13 -22.46
CA PRO A 214 13.22 24.28 -23.62
C PRO A 214 13.99 24.58 -24.90
N ASP A 215 14.54 25.80 -25.03
CA ASP A 215 15.37 26.22 -26.17
C ASP A 215 16.80 25.66 -26.12
N GLY A 216 17.11 24.87 -25.08
CA GLY A 216 18.45 24.32 -24.83
C GLY A 216 19.42 25.30 -24.19
N SER A 217 19.01 26.52 -23.86
CA SER A 217 19.81 27.46 -23.09
C SER A 217 19.73 27.13 -21.60
N SER A 218 20.78 27.46 -20.84
CA SER A 218 20.79 27.27 -19.38
C SER A 218 21.05 28.62 -18.71
N VAL A 219 20.34 28.85 -17.61
CA VAL A 219 20.46 30.05 -16.79
C VAL A 219 20.98 29.68 -15.42
N GLN A 220 22.09 30.24 -15.02
CA GLN A 220 22.63 30.16 -13.67
C GLN A 220 22.28 31.44 -12.91
N ILE A 221 21.70 31.31 -11.77
CA ILE A 221 21.33 32.43 -10.89
C ILE A 221 22.03 32.23 -9.55
N THR A 222 22.80 33.21 -9.13
CA THR A 222 23.42 33.27 -7.81
C THR A 222 23.02 34.56 -7.14
N ALA A 223 22.63 34.51 -5.86
CA ALA A 223 22.24 35.68 -5.10
C ALA A 223 22.69 35.59 -3.64
N GLN A 224 22.69 36.71 -2.92
CA GLN A 224 22.93 36.69 -1.47
C GLN A 224 21.75 36.13 -0.70
N SER A 225 20.53 36.54 -1.10
CA SER A 225 19.29 35.98 -0.57
C SER A 225 18.18 35.95 -1.61
N ALA A 226 17.16 35.15 -1.37
CA ALA A 226 15.93 35.15 -2.13
C ALA A 226 14.77 34.97 -1.19
N HIS A 227 13.71 35.76 -1.33
CA HIS A 227 12.49 35.68 -0.54
C HIS A 227 11.28 35.47 -1.45
N TRP A 228 10.27 34.80 -0.92
CA TRP A 228 9.04 34.56 -1.65
C TRP A 228 8.10 35.78 -1.56
N ASP A 229 7.64 36.24 -2.70
CA ASP A 229 6.63 37.31 -2.79
C ASP A 229 5.25 36.67 -3.04
N GLU A 230 4.39 36.68 -2.03
CA GLU A 230 3.05 36.10 -2.08
C GLU A 230 2.14 36.74 -3.16
N PRO A 231 2.09 38.07 -3.32
CA PRO A 231 1.30 38.73 -4.37
C PRO A 231 1.68 38.30 -5.76
N GLN A 232 2.97 38.22 -6.05
CA GLN A 232 3.50 37.86 -7.38
C GLN A 232 3.65 36.35 -7.58
N LYS A 233 3.51 35.55 -6.51
CA LYS A 233 3.77 34.10 -6.50
C LYS A 233 5.11 33.74 -7.15
N ALA A 234 6.13 34.52 -6.87
CA ALA A 234 7.47 34.40 -7.46
C ALA A 234 8.57 34.61 -6.43
N TRP A 235 9.73 34.04 -6.70
CA TRP A 235 10.93 34.30 -5.91
C TRP A 235 11.60 35.61 -6.33
N VAL A 236 11.83 36.45 -5.36
CA VAL A 236 12.56 37.71 -5.51
C VAL A 236 13.96 37.52 -4.98
N PHE A 237 14.94 37.62 -5.87
CA PHE A 237 16.36 37.49 -5.58
C PHE A 237 16.96 38.86 -5.32
N VAL A 238 17.82 38.94 -4.32
CA VAL A 238 18.47 40.19 -3.88
C VAL A 238 19.99 40.03 -4.01
N GLN A 239 20.58 41.01 -4.63
CA GLN A 239 22.06 41.15 -4.85
C GLN A 239 22.67 39.87 -5.45
N GLY A 240 22.56 39.74 -6.76
CA GLY A 240 22.98 38.52 -7.42
C GLY A 240 23.54 38.74 -8.83
N THR A 241 23.87 37.62 -9.42
CA THR A 241 24.33 37.54 -10.81
C THR A 241 23.57 36.48 -11.57
N THR A 242 23.16 36.80 -12.77
CA THR A 242 22.56 35.86 -13.72
C THR A 242 23.57 35.61 -14.83
N ARG A 243 23.86 34.34 -15.13
CA ARG A 243 24.71 33.90 -16.23
C ARG A 243 23.91 33.05 -17.18
N THR A 244 23.67 33.52 -18.37
CA THR A 244 23.00 32.79 -19.43
C THR A 244 24.01 32.11 -20.32
N LEU A 245 23.87 30.77 -20.42
CA LEU A 245 24.71 29.93 -21.28
C LEU A 245 23.86 29.59 -22.52
N PRO A 246 24.35 29.87 -23.73
CA PRO A 246 23.62 29.55 -24.94
C PRO A 246 23.55 28.05 -25.18
N SER A 247 22.53 27.61 -25.95
CA SER A 247 22.37 26.21 -26.33
C SER A 247 23.53 25.73 -27.18
N LEU A 248 24.15 24.61 -26.79
CA LEU A 248 25.19 23.93 -27.58
C LEU A 248 24.64 23.21 -28.83
N SER A 249 23.29 23.09 -28.93
CA SER A 249 22.64 22.34 -30.01
C SER A 249 22.37 23.16 -31.28
N ASN A 250 22.71 24.48 -31.32
CA ASN A 250 22.50 25.30 -32.48
C ASN A 250 23.84 25.62 -33.19
N PRO A 251 24.26 24.86 -34.21
CA PRO A 251 25.53 25.05 -34.92
C PRO A 251 25.63 26.33 -35.73
N LYS A 252 24.57 27.15 -35.81
CA LYS A 252 24.55 28.45 -36.48
C LYS A 252 25.04 29.61 -35.62
N SER A 253 25.15 29.44 -34.32
CA SER A 253 25.86 30.41 -33.45
C SER A 253 27.32 30.04 -33.42
N GLY A 254 28.04 30.41 -34.47
CA GLY A 254 29.49 30.24 -34.52
C GLY A 254 30.16 30.80 -33.26
N PHE A 255 31.23 30.15 -32.82
CA PHE A 255 32.28 30.41 -31.83
C PHE A 255 32.20 31.64 -30.86
N ALA A 256 31.14 32.42 -30.85
CA ALA A 256 31.05 33.73 -30.20
C ALA A 256 29.93 33.93 -29.20
N ALA A 257 29.21 32.87 -28.78
CA ALA A 257 28.25 33.05 -27.71
C ALA A 257 28.93 32.92 -26.36
N LEU A 258 29.66 33.97 -25.97
CA LEU A 258 30.16 34.13 -24.61
C LEU A 258 28.98 34.14 -23.64
N PRO A 259 29.13 33.54 -22.46
CA PRO A 259 28.06 33.57 -21.46
C PRO A 259 27.73 35.00 -21.07
N ILE A 260 26.48 35.41 -21.24
CA ILE A 260 26.03 36.75 -20.87
C ILE A 260 25.88 36.77 -19.35
N THR A 261 26.71 37.56 -18.67
CA THR A 261 26.62 37.74 -17.22
C THR A 261 26.03 39.11 -16.93
N ALA A 262 24.92 39.15 -16.18
CA ALA A 262 24.28 40.37 -15.72
C ALA A 262 24.26 40.40 -14.19
N GLN A 263 24.58 41.53 -13.59
CA GLN A 263 24.41 41.78 -12.16
C GLN A 263 23.06 42.43 -11.93
N PHE A 264 22.39 42.05 -10.85
CA PHE A 264 21.11 42.65 -10.44
C PHE A 264 21.10 42.96 -8.94
N THR A 265 20.42 44.03 -8.58
CA THR A 265 20.17 44.37 -7.16
C THR A 265 18.91 43.67 -6.65
N LYS A 266 17.87 43.60 -7.48
CA LYS A 266 16.61 42.89 -7.17
C LYS A 266 16.02 42.40 -8.48
N GLN A 267 15.72 41.11 -8.58
CA GLN A 267 15.14 40.51 -9.76
C GLN A 267 14.19 39.37 -9.42
N THR A 268 13.10 39.26 -10.18
CA THR A 268 12.11 38.20 -10.08
C THR A 268 12.27 37.23 -11.22
N PHE A 269 12.18 35.94 -10.94
CA PHE A 269 12.26 34.88 -11.96
C PHE A 269 10.95 34.09 -11.97
N PRO A 270 10.00 34.40 -12.86
CA PRO A 270 8.72 33.71 -12.95
C PRO A 270 8.85 32.27 -13.47
N ASP A 271 9.92 31.95 -14.21
CA ASP A 271 10.20 30.59 -14.73
C ASP A 271 10.59 29.59 -13.64
N LEU A 272 10.83 30.07 -12.43
CA LEU A 272 11.20 29.24 -11.29
C LEU A 272 9.96 28.61 -10.67
N THR A 273 9.74 27.33 -10.94
CA THR A 273 8.55 26.58 -10.50
C THR A 273 8.62 26.11 -9.02
N LEU A 274 9.56 26.66 -8.24
CA LEU A 274 9.71 26.32 -6.83
C LEU A 274 8.70 27.05 -5.95
N ASP A 275 7.55 26.44 -5.66
CA ASP A 275 6.63 26.94 -4.65
C ASP A 275 7.17 26.61 -3.25
N PRO A 276 7.47 27.66 -2.39
CA PRO A 276 7.98 27.43 -1.04
C PRO A 276 7.02 26.66 -0.15
N ARG A 277 5.73 26.70 -0.42
CA ARG A 277 4.74 25.88 0.27
C ARG A 277 4.94 24.40 0.01
N LYS A 278 5.51 24.05 -1.16
CA LYS A 278 5.88 22.68 -1.52
C LYS A 278 7.23 22.24 -0.96
N LEU A 279 8.11 23.16 -0.58
CA LEU A 279 9.38 22.83 0.09
C LEU A 279 9.18 22.25 1.50
N GLY A 280 8.10 22.63 2.14
CA GLY A 280 7.75 22.14 3.48
C GLY A 280 6.57 21.20 3.54
N GLN A 281 5.86 20.98 2.43
CA GLN A 281 4.75 20.03 2.35
C GLN A 281 5.29 18.69 1.84
N THR A 282 5.54 17.78 2.75
CA THR A 282 5.51 16.38 2.36
C THR A 282 4.10 16.09 1.84
N THR A 283 4.01 16.04 0.51
CA THR A 283 3.07 15.25 -0.27
C THR A 283 1.66 15.07 0.29
N ARG A 284 0.87 16.14 0.29
CA ARG A 284 -0.58 15.98 0.33
C ARG A 284 -1.24 16.31 -1.01
N ASN A 285 -0.49 16.73 -2.00
CA ASN A 285 -1.02 16.80 -3.34
C ASN A 285 -1.08 15.38 -3.89
N ALA A 286 -2.23 14.97 -4.40
CA ALA A 286 -2.40 13.69 -5.04
C ALA A 286 -1.31 13.42 -6.11
N GLN A 287 -0.72 14.48 -6.68
CA GLN A 287 0.37 14.42 -7.63
C GLN A 287 1.68 13.89 -7.01
N ASP A 288 2.08 14.42 -5.86
CA ASP A 288 3.32 13.99 -5.19
C ASP A 288 3.19 12.58 -4.59
N ALA A 289 1.98 12.23 -4.11
CA ALA A 289 1.66 10.88 -3.65
C ALA A 289 1.70 9.89 -4.81
N PHE A 290 1.38 10.37 -6.00
CA PHE A 290 1.35 9.58 -7.21
C PHE A 290 2.75 9.34 -7.78
N ASP A 291 3.58 10.37 -7.87
CA ASP A 291 4.98 10.29 -8.31
C ASP A 291 5.81 9.37 -7.39
N ALA A 292 5.48 9.32 -6.11
CA ALA A 292 6.12 8.45 -5.13
C ALA A 292 5.52 7.03 -5.02
N HIS A 293 4.59 6.63 -5.91
CA HIS A 293 3.80 5.40 -5.80
C HIS A 293 3.01 5.26 -4.48
N THR A 294 2.63 6.39 -3.88
CA THR A 294 1.99 6.45 -2.56
C THR A 294 0.51 6.83 -2.61
N TYR A 295 -0.18 6.50 -3.71
CA TYR A 295 -1.63 6.72 -3.83
C TYR A 295 -2.43 6.03 -2.70
N GLU A 296 -1.84 5.04 -2.03
CA GLU A 296 -2.41 4.40 -0.84
C GLU A 296 -2.57 5.37 0.34
N MET A 297 -1.76 6.44 0.38
CA MET A 297 -1.74 7.43 1.47
C MET A 297 -2.78 8.55 1.30
N VAL A 298 -3.36 8.68 0.12
CA VAL A 298 -4.33 9.73 -0.22
C VAL A 298 -5.73 9.16 -0.16
N SER A 299 -6.73 9.93 0.26
CA SER A 299 -8.12 9.45 0.28
C SER A 299 -8.66 9.22 -1.15
N LEU A 300 -9.63 8.32 -1.29
CA LEU A 300 -10.27 8.03 -2.58
C LEU A 300 -10.88 9.29 -3.20
N LYS A 301 -11.45 10.16 -2.37
CA LYS A 301 -12.04 11.44 -2.79
C LYS A 301 -11.01 12.38 -3.41
N GLU A 302 -9.86 12.52 -2.76
CA GLU A 302 -8.76 13.36 -3.26
C GLU A 302 -8.16 12.79 -4.55
N LEU A 303 -7.96 11.47 -4.61
CA LEU A 303 -7.44 10.79 -5.79
C LEU A 303 -8.39 10.89 -6.99
N TRP A 304 -9.71 10.83 -6.73
CA TRP A 304 -10.73 11.04 -7.76
C TRP A 304 -10.73 12.48 -8.29
N ALA A 305 -10.66 13.48 -7.40
CA ALA A 305 -10.55 14.87 -7.77
C ALA A 305 -9.30 15.14 -8.61
N TYR A 306 -8.16 14.57 -8.22
CA TYR A 306 -6.91 14.64 -8.97
C TYR A 306 -7.03 14.05 -10.38
N ARG A 307 -7.63 12.86 -10.52
CA ARG A 307 -7.89 12.25 -11.83
C ARG A 307 -8.73 13.14 -12.74
N ILE A 308 -9.77 13.81 -12.18
CA ILE A 308 -10.62 14.74 -12.96
C ILE A 308 -9.79 15.92 -13.46
N GLN A 309 -8.94 16.52 -12.60
CA GLN A 309 -8.06 17.63 -12.99
C GLN A 309 -7.05 17.22 -14.06
N LEU A 310 -6.45 16.03 -13.96
CA LEU A 310 -5.55 15.50 -14.98
C LEU A 310 -6.27 15.27 -16.31
N ALA A 311 -7.49 14.74 -16.28
CA ALA A 311 -8.28 14.53 -17.49
C ALA A 311 -8.67 15.85 -18.16
N ALA A 312 -8.95 16.90 -17.39
CA ALA A 312 -9.21 18.24 -17.91
C ALA A 312 -7.95 18.82 -18.59
N ARG A 313 -6.79 18.78 -17.91
CA ARG A 313 -5.51 19.22 -18.48
C ARG A 313 -5.15 18.46 -19.75
N LEU A 314 -5.39 17.14 -19.78
CA LEU A 314 -5.14 16.33 -20.97
C LEU A 314 -6.00 16.81 -22.15
N ARG A 315 -7.29 17.12 -21.93
CA ARG A 315 -8.19 17.65 -22.97
C ARG A 315 -7.71 19.02 -23.48
N GLU A 316 -7.35 19.93 -22.59
CA GLU A 316 -6.81 21.24 -22.93
C GLU A 316 -5.55 21.12 -23.79
N THR A 317 -4.61 20.25 -23.39
CA THR A 317 -3.37 20.00 -24.13
C THR A 317 -3.63 19.37 -25.50
N GLN A 318 -4.65 18.52 -25.63
CA GLN A 318 -4.99 17.88 -26.93
C GLN A 318 -5.66 18.85 -27.90
N VAL A 319 -6.38 19.86 -27.41
CA VAL A 319 -7.09 20.86 -28.20
C VAL A 319 -6.20 22.08 -28.56
N ALA A 320 -5.02 22.19 -27.93
CA ALA A 320 -4.08 23.25 -28.20
C ALA A 320 -3.67 23.27 -29.69
N PRO A 321 -3.42 24.45 -30.29
CA PRO A 321 -3.09 24.60 -31.71
C PRO A 321 -1.84 23.81 -32.15
N THR A 322 -0.90 23.58 -31.22
CA THR A 322 0.32 22.78 -31.41
C THR A 322 0.50 21.84 -30.22
N PRO A 323 -0.22 20.69 -30.18
CA PRO A 323 -0.11 19.76 -29.06
C PRO A 323 1.28 19.10 -29.06
N ASP A 324 2.00 19.19 -27.94
CA ASP A 324 3.25 18.43 -27.75
C ASP A 324 2.92 16.94 -27.55
N PRO A 325 3.35 16.04 -28.46
CA PRO A 325 3.07 14.61 -28.37
C PRO A 325 3.62 13.96 -27.10
N LYS A 326 4.74 14.48 -26.57
CA LYS A 326 5.40 13.97 -25.37
C LYS A 326 4.59 14.31 -24.13
N GLN A 327 4.12 15.55 -24.02
CA GLN A 327 3.26 16.01 -22.93
C GLN A 327 1.93 15.28 -22.92
N VAL A 328 1.31 15.09 -24.09
CA VAL A 328 0.07 14.31 -24.22
C VAL A 328 0.28 12.85 -23.77
N LYS A 329 1.39 12.21 -24.16
CA LYS A 329 1.73 10.84 -23.74
C LYS A 329 1.92 10.75 -22.23
N PHE A 330 2.62 11.70 -21.63
CA PHE A 330 2.83 11.80 -20.19
C PHE A 330 1.50 11.92 -19.44
N LEU A 331 0.66 12.91 -19.79
CA LEU A 331 -0.65 13.12 -19.15
C LEU A 331 -1.58 11.91 -19.29
N LYS A 332 -1.54 11.21 -20.44
CA LYS A 332 -2.27 9.95 -20.61
C LYS A 332 -1.79 8.89 -19.64
N GLY A 333 -0.47 8.79 -19.42
CA GLY A 333 0.13 7.90 -18.43
C GLY A 333 -0.36 8.20 -17.01
N GLU A 334 -0.34 9.49 -16.62
CA GLU A 334 -0.80 9.96 -15.31
C GLU A 334 -2.30 9.67 -15.06
N VAL A 335 -3.17 9.94 -16.04
CA VAL A 335 -4.60 9.63 -15.94
C VAL A 335 -4.84 8.12 -15.78
N ARG A 336 -4.08 7.28 -16.49
CA ARG A 336 -4.18 5.82 -16.37
C ARG A 336 -3.75 5.35 -14.99
N ALA A 337 -2.64 5.86 -14.54
CA ALA A 337 -2.07 5.49 -13.27
C ALA A 337 -2.97 5.97 -12.09
N ALA A 338 -3.58 7.18 -12.16
CA ALA A 338 -4.59 7.62 -11.20
C ALA A 338 -5.84 6.73 -11.22
N THR A 339 -6.28 6.32 -12.42
CA THR A 339 -7.40 5.38 -12.56
C THR A 339 -7.05 4.02 -11.95
N PHE A 340 -5.85 3.50 -12.21
CA PHE A 340 -5.37 2.27 -11.58
C PHE A 340 -5.39 2.39 -10.05
N GLY A 341 -4.84 3.46 -9.47
CA GLY A 341 -4.79 3.67 -8.02
C GLY A 341 -6.17 3.68 -7.35
N ILE A 342 -7.18 4.29 -7.99
CA ILE A 342 -8.58 4.28 -7.50
C ILE A 342 -9.10 2.84 -7.41
N HIS A 343 -8.96 2.07 -8.49
CA HIS A 343 -9.50 0.71 -8.55
C HIS A 343 -8.68 -0.29 -7.72
N ASP A 344 -7.37 -0.08 -7.59
CA ASP A 344 -6.51 -0.87 -6.73
C ASP A 344 -6.93 -0.75 -5.26
N LYS A 345 -7.22 0.46 -4.78
CA LYS A 345 -7.80 0.67 -3.44
C LYS A 345 -9.13 -0.07 -3.24
N LEU A 346 -10.01 -0.03 -4.24
CA LEU A 346 -11.29 -0.73 -4.20
C LEU A 346 -11.12 -2.26 -4.28
N SER A 347 -10.00 -2.77 -4.77
CA SER A 347 -9.70 -4.19 -4.82
C SER A 347 -9.27 -4.78 -3.48
N VAL A 348 -8.78 -3.97 -2.52
CA VAL A 348 -8.30 -4.42 -1.21
C VAL A 348 -9.36 -5.18 -0.40
N PRO A 349 -10.63 -4.73 -0.28
CA PRO A 349 -11.67 -5.51 0.36
C PRO A 349 -11.89 -6.89 -0.26
N LEU A 350 -11.80 -6.98 -1.60
CA LEU A 350 -11.92 -8.26 -2.32
C LEU A 350 -10.72 -9.17 -2.03
N LEU A 351 -9.52 -8.60 -1.91
CA LEU A 351 -8.33 -9.33 -1.51
C LEU A 351 -8.50 -9.98 -0.14
N ILE A 352 -9.02 -9.24 0.85
CA ILE A 352 -9.26 -9.75 2.20
C ILE A 352 -10.20 -10.96 2.16
N MET A 353 -11.28 -10.88 1.38
CA MET A 353 -12.21 -12.00 1.20
C MET A 353 -11.56 -13.19 0.47
N ALA A 354 -10.74 -12.94 -0.55
CA ALA A 354 -10.03 -13.98 -1.29
C ALA A 354 -9.03 -14.74 -0.40
N MET A 355 -8.35 -14.05 0.52
CA MET A 355 -7.38 -14.66 1.42
C MET A 355 -8.00 -15.75 2.31
N ILE A 356 -9.22 -15.55 2.79
CA ILE A 356 -9.88 -16.58 3.62
C ILE A 356 -10.34 -17.77 2.78
N LEU A 357 -10.80 -17.52 1.55
CA LEU A 357 -11.23 -18.59 0.63
C LEU A 357 -10.06 -19.49 0.21
N VAL A 358 -8.86 -18.95 0.09
CA VAL A 358 -7.64 -19.71 -0.19
C VAL A 358 -7.09 -20.35 1.09
N GLY A 359 -7.12 -19.63 2.20
CA GLY A 359 -6.52 -20.07 3.46
C GLY A 359 -7.14 -21.33 4.04
N ALA A 360 -8.46 -21.43 4.08
CA ALA A 360 -9.13 -22.60 4.66
C ALA A 360 -8.83 -23.91 3.93
N PRO A 361 -8.99 -24.02 2.61
CA PRO A 361 -8.66 -25.28 1.93
C PRO A 361 -7.16 -25.61 2.01
N LEU A 362 -6.27 -24.64 2.06
CA LEU A 362 -4.84 -24.87 2.25
C LEU A 362 -4.52 -25.41 3.66
N GLY A 363 -5.26 -24.95 4.68
CA GLY A 363 -5.11 -25.41 6.07
C GLY A 363 -5.64 -26.81 6.31
N VAL A 364 -6.69 -27.26 5.59
CA VAL A 364 -7.25 -28.60 5.72
C VAL A 364 -6.28 -29.64 5.16
N ARG A 365 -5.70 -30.47 6.05
CA ARG A 365 -4.65 -31.46 5.73
C ARG A 365 -4.82 -32.75 6.54
N PRO A 366 -4.22 -33.87 6.11
CA PRO A 366 -4.12 -35.07 6.93
C PRO A 366 -3.40 -34.79 8.25
N GLN A 367 -3.83 -35.40 9.34
CA GLN A 367 -3.32 -35.17 10.69
C GLN A 367 -1.79 -35.30 10.79
N ARG A 368 -1.19 -36.24 10.06
CA ARG A 368 0.26 -36.53 10.11
C ARG A 368 1.14 -35.40 9.56
N THR A 369 0.58 -34.51 8.74
CA THR A 369 1.31 -33.44 8.04
C THR A 369 0.96 -32.04 8.57
N ALA A 370 0.13 -31.95 9.59
CA ALA A 370 -0.30 -30.68 10.17
C ALA A 370 0.78 -30.12 11.09
N SER A 371 1.46 -29.03 10.71
CA SER A 371 2.42 -28.32 11.52
C SER A 371 2.28 -26.81 11.36
N SER A 372 2.53 -26.05 12.44
CA SER A 372 2.44 -24.59 12.44
C SER A 372 3.47 -23.94 11.51
N GLY A 373 4.67 -24.52 11.40
CA GLY A 373 5.70 -24.03 10.48
C GLY A 373 5.28 -24.14 9.01
N LEU A 374 4.59 -25.23 8.68
CA LEU A 374 4.06 -25.42 7.34
C LEU A 374 2.92 -24.42 7.02
N ALA A 375 2.07 -24.10 8.01
CA ALA A 375 1.04 -23.08 7.84
C ALA A 375 1.65 -21.70 7.55
N LEU A 376 2.73 -21.34 8.24
CA LEU A 376 3.45 -20.08 7.97
C LEU A 376 4.07 -20.08 6.58
N GLY A 377 4.77 -21.15 6.20
CA GLY A 377 5.40 -21.26 4.87
C GLY A 377 4.40 -21.15 3.73
N LEU A 378 3.25 -21.81 3.83
CA LEU A 378 2.18 -21.70 2.85
C LEU A 378 1.59 -20.31 2.74
N SER A 379 1.35 -19.66 3.87
CA SER A 379 0.82 -18.30 3.89
C SER A 379 1.79 -17.33 3.23
N LEU A 380 3.08 -17.45 3.53
CA LEU A 380 4.12 -16.63 2.89
C LEU A 380 4.22 -16.93 1.39
N MET A 381 4.11 -18.17 0.96
CA MET A 381 4.14 -18.56 -0.46
C MET A 381 2.97 -17.94 -1.24
N VAL A 382 1.76 -17.99 -0.69
CA VAL A 382 0.57 -17.38 -1.31
C VAL A 382 0.71 -15.87 -1.38
N LEU A 383 1.16 -15.23 -0.29
CA LEU A 383 1.40 -13.79 -0.25
C LEU A 383 2.46 -13.35 -1.26
N LEU A 384 3.59 -14.05 -1.30
CA LEU A 384 4.65 -13.76 -2.27
C LEU A 384 4.14 -13.91 -3.70
N GLY A 385 3.43 -14.99 -3.99
CA GLY A 385 2.81 -15.20 -5.30
C GLY A 385 1.84 -14.08 -5.68
N TYR A 386 0.99 -13.66 -4.75
CA TYR A 386 0.08 -12.54 -4.96
C TYR A 386 0.83 -11.25 -5.26
N TYR A 387 1.84 -10.87 -4.46
CA TYR A 387 2.59 -9.63 -4.67
C TYR A 387 3.42 -9.64 -5.95
N ILE A 388 3.97 -10.79 -6.36
CA ILE A 388 4.64 -10.93 -7.66
C ILE A 388 3.65 -10.65 -8.79
N VAL A 389 2.48 -11.31 -8.79
CA VAL A 389 1.45 -11.08 -9.80
C VAL A 389 0.98 -9.64 -9.80
N TRP A 390 0.71 -9.08 -8.61
CA TRP A 390 0.29 -7.69 -8.46
C TRP A 390 1.33 -6.71 -9.02
N THR A 391 2.62 -6.91 -8.73
CA THR A 391 3.72 -6.06 -9.24
C THR A 391 3.80 -6.09 -10.76
N LEU A 392 3.76 -7.28 -11.35
CA LEU A 392 3.81 -7.45 -12.81
C LEU A 392 2.60 -6.79 -13.48
N VAL A 393 1.40 -7.07 -12.98
CA VAL A 393 0.16 -6.57 -13.56
C VAL A 393 0.00 -5.05 -13.33
N SER A 394 0.41 -4.54 -12.17
CA SER A 394 0.38 -3.10 -11.87
C SER A 394 1.31 -2.30 -12.78
N THR A 395 2.52 -2.79 -13.03
CA THR A 395 3.47 -2.18 -13.94
C THR A 395 2.92 -2.14 -15.37
N TRP A 396 2.29 -3.22 -15.80
CA TRP A 396 1.65 -3.32 -17.11
C TRP A 396 0.42 -2.40 -17.24
N GLY A 397 -0.42 -2.33 -16.21
CA GLY A 397 -1.59 -1.45 -16.17
C GLY A 397 -1.25 0.06 -16.19
N LYS A 398 -0.14 0.45 -15.57
CA LYS A 398 0.40 1.83 -15.58
C LYS A 398 1.10 2.16 -16.89
N GLY A 399 1.84 1.20 -17.46
CA GLY A 399 2.69 1.38 -18.65
C GLY A 399 1.98 1.50 -20.00
N GLY A 400 0.67 1.37 -20.08
CA GLY A 400 -0.12 1.69 -21.27
C GLY A 400 -0.58 0.51 -22.14
N GLY A 401 -0.32 -0.76 -21.75
CA GLY A 401 -0.68 -1.94 -22.53
C GLY A 401 -2.12 -2.43 -22.34
N GLN A 402 -2.74 -2.22 -21.18
CA GLN A 402 -4.08 -2.72 -20.82
C GLN A 402 -4.95 -1.65 -20.16
N GLN A 403 -6.22 -1.97 -20.03
CA GLN A 403 -7.14 -1.13 -19.27
C GLN A 403 -6.74 -1.15 -17.79
N PRO A 404 -6.48 0.01 -17.15
CA PRO A 404 -6.01 0.10 -15.77
C PRO A 404 -6.97 -0.55 -14.76
N ILE A 405 -8.26 -0.57 -15.08
CA ILE A 405 -9.31 -1.20 -14.25
C ILE A 405 -9.09 -2.72 -14.18
N VAL A 406 -8.88 -3.37 -15.33
CA VAL A 406 -8.65 -4.83 -15.37
C VAL A 406 -7.37 -5.18 -14.59
N ALA A 407 -6.32 -4.41 -14.78
CA ALA A 407 -5.06 -4.60 -14.07
C ALA A 407 -5.21 -4.52 -12.55
N ALA A 408 -6.04 -3.62 -12.03
CA ALA A 408 -6.26 -3.48 -10.59
C ALA A 408 -6.99 -4.68 -9.95
N TYR A 409 -7.95 -5.27 -10.65
CA TYR A 409 -8.75 -6.38 -10.10
C TYR A 409 -8.19 -7.78 -10.43
N LEU A 410 -7.38 -7.92 -11.46
CA LEU A 410 -6.91 -9.22 -11.96
C LEU A 410 -6.19 -10.07 -10.90
N PRO A 411 -5.25 -9.56 -10.09
CA PRO A 411 -4.60 -10.35 -9.04
C PRO A 411 -5.58 -10.89 -8.00
N CYS A 412 -6.55 -10.05 -7.58
CA CYS A 412 -7.59 -10.44 -6.64
C CYS A 412 -8.54 -11.47 -7.24
N ALA A 413 -8.92 -11.32 -8.52
CA ALA A 413 -9.80 -12.25 -9.22
C ALA A 413 -9.15 -13.63 -9.37
N ILE A 414 -7.86 -13.69 -9.71
CA ILE A 414 -7.10 -14.95 -9.80
C ILE A 414 -7.11 -15.66 -8.43
N LEU A 415 -6.81 -14.92 -7.36
CA LEU A 415 -6.76 -15.47 -6.01
C LEU A 415 -8.15 -15.94 -5.55
N PHE A 416 -9.18 -15.16 -5.85
CA PHE A 416 -10.57 -15.51 -5.53
C PHE A 416 -11.03 -16.78 -6.28
N ALA A 417 -10.74 -16.86 -7.57
CA ALA A 417 -11.03 -18.05 -8.39
C ALA A 417 -10.28 -19.28 -7.87
N LEU A 418 -9.00 -19.12 -7.50
CA LEU A 418 -8.20 -20.19 -6.90
C LEU A 418 -8.83 -20.68 -5.59
N GLY A 419 -9.26 -19.76 -4.73
CA GLY A 419 -9.92 -20.10 -3.47
C GLY A 419 -11.22 -20.85 -3.66
N LEU A 420 -12.06 -20.42 -4.62
CA LEU A 420 -13.29 -21.11 -4.97
C LEU A 420 -13.01 -22.51 -5.53
N PHE A 421 -12.05 -22.64 -6.44
CA PHE A 421 -11.65 -23.93 -7.02
C PHE A 421 -11.15 -24.91 -5.96
N LEU A 422 -10.25 -24.46 -5.06
CA LEU A 422 -9.73 -25.29 -3.97
C LEU A 422 -10.84 -25.70 -2.99
N THR A 423 -11.77 -24.79 -2.70
CA THR A 423 -12.92 -25.08 -1.84
C THR A 423 -13.88 -26.08 -2.51
N TRP A 424 -14.08 -25.97 -3.82
CA TRP A 424 -14.91 -26.92 -4.58
C TRP A 424 -14.28 -28.31 -4.64
N LYS A 425 -12.97 -28.39 -4.88
CA LYS A 425 -12.24 -29.68 -4.95
C LYS A 425 -12.20 -30.44 -3.63
N LYS A 426 -12.24 -29.75 -2.51
CA LYS A 426 -12.19 -30.36 -1.15
C LYS A 426 -13.55 -30.52 -0.46
N ASN A 427 -14.64 -30.16 -1.15
CA ASN A 427 -15.99 -30.32 -0.67
C ASN A 427 -16.60 -31.64 -1.10
#